data_993040cc8a83df0605d304adec82b2a0
#
_entry.id   993040cc8a83df0605d304adec82b2a0
#
_cell.length_a   1.000
_cell.length_b   1.000
_cell.length_c   1.000
_cell.angle_alpha   90.00
_cell.angle_beta   90.00
_cell.angle_gamma   90.00
#
_symmetry.space_group_name_H-M   'P 1'
#
loop_
_entity.id
_entity.type
_entity.pdbx_description
1 polymer ?
#
loop_
_entity_poly.entity_id
_entity_poly.type
_entity_poly.pdbx_seq_one_letter_code
_entity_poly.pdbx_strand_id
1 'polypeptide(L)'
;MQDHEKFVMEILKKDKDELLKEIKVSHEDSMGADLGQENLEPIKSLAHQIYDLYQLRKLQEGYISTLMDGLCPNIKTVCGALLAAKLIEHAGSLKRLSEMPASTVQILGAEKALFRHMRTGAKPPRHGIIINHPLISKAPEKMHGKVARSLADKIAIAAKVDYFQGKFIGDKLKEELEKKFG
;
A
#
# COMPACT_ATOMS: atom_id res chain seq x y z
N MET A 1 -0.11 2.80 20.56
CA MET A 1 0.96 2.33 19.67
C MET A 1 0.33 1.99 18.34
N GLN A 2 0.72 2.70 17.26
CA GLN A 2 0.08 2.52 15.93
C GLN A 2 0.81 1.51 15.04
N ASP A 3 1.98 1.05 15.45
CA ASP A 3 2.81 0.13 14.69
C ASP A 3 2.79 -1.26 15.33
N HIS A 4 1.93 -2.14 14.79
CA HIS A 4 1.74 -3.48 15.31
C HIS A 4 3.00 -4.36 15.21
N GLU A 5 3.85 -4.14 14.19
CA GLU A 5 5.10 -4.89 14.04
C GLU A 5 6.08 -4.56 15.18
N LYS A 6 6.24 -3.26 15.51
CA LYS A 6 7.05 -2.85 16.65
C LYS A 6 6.53 -3.40 17.96
N PHE A 7 5.22 -3.37 18.15
CA PHE A 7 4.58 -3.92 19.35
C PHE A 7 4.91 -5.40 19.54
N VAL A 8 4.78 -6.20 18.49
CA VAL A 8 5.11 -7.63 18.53
C VAL A 8 6.61 -7.84 18.83
N MET A 9 7.50 -7.05 18.20
CA MET A 9 8.95 -7.14 18.49
C MET A 9 9.29 -6.77 19.92
N GLU A 10 8.60 -5.78 20.51
CA GLU A 10 8.83 -5.38 21.90
C GLU A 10 8.38 -6.46 22.89
N ILE A 11 7.22 -7.07 22.66
CA ILE A 11 6.74 -8.20 23.48
C ILE A 11 7.71 -9.39 23.45
N LEU A 12 8.35 -9.65 22.30
CA LEU A 12 9.30 -10.74 22.16
C LEU A 12 10.65 -10.46 22.83
N LYS A 13 11.05 -9.20 22.93
CA LYS A 13 12.38 -8.77 23.41
C LYS A 13 12.41 -8.35 24.87
N LYS A 14 11.28 -7.84 25.39
CA LYS A 14 11.22 -7.18 26.70
C LYS A 14 10.21 -7.87 27.59
N ASP A 15 10.51 -7.93 28.86
CA ASP A 15 9.55 -8.35 29.88
C ASP A 15 8.64 -7.18 30.30
N LYS A 16 7.54 -7.51 31.03
CA LYS A 16 6.52 -6.54 31.47
C LYS A 16 7.14 -5.35 32.19
N ASP A 17 8.10 -5.60 33.09
CA ASP A 17 8.74 -4.56 33.91
C ASP A 17 9.56 -3.58 33.08
N GLU A 18 10.22 -4.05 32.01
CA GLU A 18 10.97 -3.22 31.08
C GLU A 18 10.01 -2.33 30.25
N LEU A 19 8.91 -2.91 29.79
CA LEU A 19 7.88 -2.16 29.04
C LEU A 19 7.22 -1.09 29.91
N LEU A 20 6.90 -1.39 31.17
CA LEU A 20 6.32 -0.43 32.10
C LEU A 20 7.26 0.75 32.37
N LYS A 21 8.56 0.49 32.54
CA LYS A 21 9.59 1.54 32.70
C LYS A 21 9.64 2.50 31.50
N GLU A 22 9.55 1.98 30.28
CA GLU A 22 9.55 2.81 29.07
C GLU A 22 8.34 3.73 28.94
N ILE A 23 7.15 3.20 29.28
CA ILE A 23 5.92 4.00 29.25
C ILE A 23 5.74 4.87 30.52
N LYS A 24 6.69 4.79 31.47
CA LYS A 24 6.68 5.54 32.75
C LYS A 24 5.42 5.29 33.59
N VAL A 25 4.94 4.07 33.60
CA VAL A 25 3.80 3.63 34.42
C VAL A 25 4.35 2.78 35.58
N SER A 26 3.88 3.05 36.81
CA SER A 26 4.25 2.22 37.95
C SER A 26 3.59 0.82 37.86
N HIS A 27 4.16 -0.17 38.52
CA HIS A 27 3.60 -1.53 38.55
C HIS A 27 2.20 -1.54 39.20
N GLU A 28 1.97 -0.66 40.17
CA GLU A 28 0.70 -0.51 40.88
C GLU A 28 -0.40 0.13 40.03
N ASP A 29 -0.02 1.00 39.07
CA ASP A 29 -0.93 1.66 38.14
C ASP A 29 -1.23 0.79 36.90
N SER A 30 -0.57 -0.36 36.77
CA SER A 30 -0.78 -1.27 35.65
C SER A 30 -2.04 -2.10 35.84
N MET A 31 -3.01 -1.93 34.91
CA MET A 31 -4.26 -2.72 34.94
C MET A 31 -4.09 -4.18 34.50
N GLY A 32 -2.91 -4.57 34.05
CA GLY A 32 -2.63 -5.94 33.57
C GLY A 32 -2.31 -6.89 34.71
N ALA A 33 -2.86 -8.11 34.69
CA ALA A 33 -2.50 -9.18 35.60
C ALA A 33 -1.06 -9.65 35.40
N ASP A 34 -0.43 -10.14 36.47
CA ASP A 34 0.84 -10.84 36.38
C ASP A 34 0.59 -12.28 35.97
N LEU A 35 1.02 -12.62 34.77
CA LEU A 35 0.84 -13.94 34.19
C LEU A 35 2.03 -14.85 34.57
N GLY A 36 1.73 -16.06 35.02
CA GLY A 36 2.75 -17.11 35.21
C GLY A 36 3.35 -17.55 33.87
N GLN A 37 4.51 -18.17 33.93
CA GLN A 37 5.27 -18.63 32.73
C GLN A 37 4.41 -19.52 31.82
N GLU A 38 3.60 -20.39 32.39
CA GLU A 38 2.68 -21.29 31.64
C GLU A 38 1.68 -20.51 30.74
N ASN A 39 1.29 -19.32 31.16
CA ASN A 39 0.36 -18.48 30.41
C ASN A 39 1.09 -17.53 29.45
N LEU A 40 2.36 -17.22 29.71
CA LEU A 40 3.19 -16.38 28.83
C LEU A 40 3.69 -17.15 27.59
N GLU A 41 3.99 -18.44 27.72
CA GLU A 41 4.48 -19.26 26.61
C GLU A 41 3.56 -19.27 25.38
N PRO A 42 2.23 -19.51 25.51
CA PRO A 42 1.32 -19.44 24.37
C PRO A 42 1.27 -18.06 23.72
N ILE A 43 1.35 -16.99 24.54
CA ILE A 43 1.33 -15.61 24.04
C ILE A 43 2.61 -15.30 23.26
N LYS A 44 3.79 -15.67 23.80
CA LYS A 44 5.08 -15.51 23.11
C LYS A 44 5.12 -16.34 21.82
N SER A 45 4.61 -17.58 21.84
CA SER A 45 4.51 -18.42 20.64
C SER A 45 3.66 -17.75 19.55
N LEU A 46 2.51 -17.19 19.89
CA LEU A 46 1.68 -16.44 18.94
C LEU A 46 2.42 -15.20 18.42
N ALA A 47 3.08 -14.46 19.28
CA ALA A 47 3.85 -13.28 18.90
C ALA A 47 4.99 -13.64 17.91
N HIS A 48 5.67 -14.78 18.10
CA HIS A 48 6.67 -15.29 17.14
C HIS A 48 6.04 -15.57 15.77
N GLN A 49 4.90 -16.27 15.73
CA GLN A 49 4.23 -16.55 14.46
C GLN A 49 3.83 -15.27 13.73
N ILE A 50 3.31 -14.26 14.45
CA ILE A 50 2.96 -12.97 13.87
C ILE A 50 4.22 -12.26 13.33
N TYR A 51 5.32 -12.30 14.07
CA TYR A 51 6.58 -11.73 13.62
C TYR A 51 7.09 -12.40 12.34
N ASP A 52 7.05 -13.73 12.27
CA ASP A 52 7.45 -14.50 11.08
C ASP A 52 6.60 -14.13 9.86
N LEU A 53 5.29 -13.91 10.06
CA LEU A 53 4.40 -13.44 9.00
C LEU A 53 4.78 -12.03 8.50
N TYR A 54 5.19 -11.12 9.39
CA TYR A 54 5.70 -9.80 8.97
C TYR A 54 6.99 -9.92 8.17
N GLN A 55 7.91 -10.82 8.57
CA GLN A 55 9.15 -11.05 7.81
C GLN A 55 8.85 -11.67 6.44
N LEU A 56 7.95 -12.67 6.38
CA LEU A 56 7.51 -13.27 5.12
C LEU A 56 6.90 -12.22 4.19
N ARG A 57 6.04 -11.36 4.72
CA ARG A 57 5.43 -10.26 3.96
C ARG A 57 6.52 -9.37 3.34
N LYS A 58 7.50 -8.92 4.10
CA LYS A 58 8.61 -8.09 3.59
C LYS A 58 9.40 -8.79 2.50
N LEU A 59 9.66 -10.08 2.66
CA LEU A 59 10.34 -10.89 1.67
C LEU A 59 9.56 -10.95 0.36
N GLN A 60 8.24 -11.19 0.44
CA GLN A 60 7.36 -11.22 -0.73
C GLN A 60 7.24 -9.84 -1.41
N GLU A 61 7.17 -8.76 -0.64
CA GLU A 61 7.19 -7.39 -1.18
C GLU A 61 8.49 -7.10 -1.94
N GLY A 62 9.64 -7.55 -1.41
CA GLY A 62 10.94 -7.47 -2.09
C GLY A 62 10.98 -8.28 -3.39
N TYR A 63 10.44 -9.49 -3.36
CA TYR A 63 10.35 -10.35 -4.55
C TYR A 63 9.48 -9.70 -5.64
N ILE A 64 8.29 -9.19 -5.28
CA ILE A 64 7.44 -8.45 -6.22
C ILE A 64 8.20 -7.25 -6.79
N SER A 65 8.93 -6.51 -5.96
CA SER A 65 9.71 -5.36 -6.42
C SER A 65 10.73 -5.75 -7.49
N THR A 66 11.45 -6.86 -7.30
CA THR A 66 12.43 -7.36 -8.28
C THR A 66 11.75 -7.82 -9.58
N LEU A 67 10.62 -8.52 -9.48
CA LEU A 67 9.87 -8.90 -10.68
C LEU A 67 9.39 -7.69 -11.49
N MET A 68 8.92 -6.65 -10.80
CA MET A 68 8.42 -5.43 -11.43
C MET A 68 9.54 -4.62 -12.12
N ASP A 69 10.80 -4.72 -11.67
CA ASP A 69 11.95 -4.12 -12.36
C ASP A 69 12.15 -4.70 -13.76
N GLY A 70 11.95 -6.01 -13.89
CA GLY A 70 12.10 -6.68 -15.19
C GLY A 70 10.89 -6.55 -16.12
N LEU A 71 9.68 -6.48 -15.55
CA LEU A 71 8.44 -6.51 -16.34
C LEU A 71 7.89 -5.14 -16.70
N CYS A 72 7.92 -4.19 -15.78
CA CYS A 72 7.28 -2.88 -15.95
C CYS A 72 7.96 -1.77 -15.11
N PRO A 73 9.21 -1.42 -15.45
CA PRO A 73 10.01 -0.45 -14.71
C PRO A 73 9.38 0.95 -14.70
N ASN A 74 8.70 1.37 -15.77
CA ASN A 74 8.08 2.68 -15.84
C ASN A 74 6.89 2.80 -14.88
N ILE A 75 5.98 1.81 -14.87
CA ILE A 75 4.84 1.80 -13.94
C ILE A 75 5.35 1.75 -12.49
N LYS A 76 6.35 0.88 -12.21
CA LYS A 76 6.96 0.76 -10.89
C LYS A 76 7.50 2.11 -10.40
N THR A 77 8.22 2.85 -11.25
CA THR A 77 8.80 4.14 -10.90
C THR A 77 7.72 5.19 -10.60
N VAL A 78 6.63 5.19 -11.36
CA VAL A 78 5.53 6.15 -11.22
C VAL A 78 4.70 5.89 -9.97
N CYS A 79 4.35 4.63 -9.67
CA CYS A 79 3.38 4.33 -8.61
C CYS A 79 3.85 3.33 -7.55
N GLY A 80 5.08 2.84 -7.65
CA GLY A 80 5.64 1.83 -6.73
C GLY A 80 5.25 0.40 -7.10
N ALA A 81 6.08 -0.58 -6.70
CA ALA A 81 5.95 -1.98 -7.11
C ALA A 81 4.61 -2.61 -6.72
N LEU A 82 4.18 -2.43 -5.47
CA LEU A 82 2.95 -3.05 -4.97
C LEU A 82 1.69 -2.52 -5.64
N LEU A 83 1.63 -1.19 -5.86
CA LEU A 83 0.47 -0.60 -6.53
C LEU A 83 0.46 -0.98 -8.02
N ALA A 84 1.64 -1.01 -8.66
CA ALA A 84 1.78 -1.47 -10.03
C ALA A 84 1.30 -2.92 -10.20
N ALA A 85 1.71 -3.83 -9.32
CA ALA A 85 1.25 -5.23 -9.33
C ALA A 85 -0.28 -5.33 -9.15
N LYS A 86 -0.87 -4.59 -8.21
CA LYS A 86 -2.33 -4.54 -8.01
C LYS A 86 -3.08 -4.00 -9.23
N LEU A 87 -2.53 -3.00 -9.91
CA LEU A 87 -3.13 -2.48 -11.14
C LEU A 87 -3.15 -3.53 -12.25
N ILE A 88 -2.06 -4.29 -12.42
CA ILE A 88 -1.98 -5.37 -13.39
C ILE A 88 -2.93 -6.51 -13.02
N GLU A 89 -3.03 -6.88 -11.74
CA GLU A 89 -3.96 -7.88 -11.22
C GLU A 89 -5.41 -7.51 -11.56
N HIS A 90 -5.85 -6.30 -11.21
CA HIS A 90 -7.20 -5.82 -11.51
C HIS A 90 -7.49 -5.69 -13.00
N ALA A 91 -6.50 -5.32 -13.80
CA ALA A 91 -6.63 -5.28 -15.25
C ALA A 91 -6.65 -6.68 -15.88
N GLY A 92 -6.08 -7.68 -15.18
CA GLY A 92 -5.92 -9.07 -15.63
C GLY A 92 -4.65 -9.32 -16.44
N SER A 93 -4.00 -8.29 -16.99
CA SER A 93 -2.69 -8.39 -17.66
C SER A 93 -2.11 -6.99 -17.92
N LEU A 94 -0.78 -6.92 -18.13
CA LEU A 94 -0.11 -5.69 -18.56
C LEU A 94 -0.63 -5.20 -19.92
N LYS A 95 -0.93 -6.13 -20.85
CA LYS A 95 -1.54 -5.81 -22.14
C LYS A 95 -2.85 -5.05 -21.95
N ARG A 96 -3.79 -5.60 -21.19
CA ARG A 96 -5.08 -4.94 -20.94
C ARG A 96 -4.92 -3.62 -20.24
N LEU A 97 -3.99 -3.50 -19.28
CA LEU A 97 -3.71 -2.24 -18.61
C LEU A 97 -3.20 -1.19 -19.61
N SER A 98 -2.35 -1.58 -20.57
CA SER A 98 -1.84 -0.67 -21.62
C SER A 98 -2.92 -0.17 -22.59
N GLU A 99 -3.98 -0.97 -22.80
CA GLU A 99 -5.11 -0.63 -23.66
C GLU A 99 -6.16 0.24 -22.95
N MET A 100 -6.13 0.30 -21.59
CA MET A 100 -7.10 1.06 -20.82
C MET A 100 -6.86 2.57 -20.92
N PRO A 101 -7.93 3.36 -21.10
CA PRO A 101 -7.83 4.81 -20.98
C PRO A 101 -7.57 5.20 -19.52
N ALA A 102 -6.91 6.34 -19.32
CA ALA A 102 -6.59 6.87 -17.99
C ALA A 102 -7.80 7.00 -17.06
N SER A 103 -8.98 7.32 -17.60
CA SER A 103 -10.23 7.37 -16.84
C SER A 103 -10.63 6.02 -16.23
N THR A 104 -10.37 4.92 -16.91
CA THR A 104 -10.59 3.56 -16.40
C THR A 104 -9.53 3.20 -15.36
N VAL A 105 -8.26 3.50 -15.62
CA VAL A 105 -7.16 3.30 -14.64
C VAL A 105 -7.44 4.08 -13.36
N GLN A 106 -8.02 5.30 -13.45
CA GLN A 106 -8.36 6.12 -12.28
C GLN A 106 -9.31 5.43 -11.31
N ILE A 107 -10.29 4.70 -11.82
CA ILE A 107 -11.35 4.06 -11.01
C ILE A 107 -11.19 2.54 -10.90
N LEU A 108 -10.11 1.96 -11.41
CA LEU A 108 -9.83 0.54 -11.35
C LEU A 108 -9.85 0.05 -9.90
N GLY A 109 -10.57 -1.04 -9.61
CA GLY A 109 -10.84 -1.53 -8.26
C GLY A 109 -12.01 -0.85 -7.54
N ALA A 110 -12.68 0.12 -8.16
CA ALA A 110 -13.90 0.76 -7.64
C ALA A 110 -15.16 0.39 -8.44
N GLU A 111 -15.14 -0.76 -9.12
CA GLU A 111 -16.21 -1.21 -10.03
C GLU A 111 -17.58 -1.27 -9.32
N LYS A 112 -17.60 -1.81 -8.09
CA LYS A 112 -18.85 -1.89 -7.30
C LYS A 112 -19.45 -0.50 -7.02
N ALA A 113 -18.60 0.50 -6.74
CA ALA A 113 -19.07 1.87 -6.51
C ALA A 113 -19.55 2.52 -7.82
N LEU A 114 -18.87 2.24 -8.94
CA LEU A 114 -19.28 2.69 -10.27
C LEU A 114 -20.64 2.10 -10.65
N PHE A 115 -20.84 0.80 -10.50
CA PHE A 115 -22.12 0.15 -10.77
C PHE A 115 -23.25 0.67 -9.88
N ARG A 116 -22.95 0.92 -8.60
CA ARG A 116 -23.92 1.55 -7.69
C ARG A 116 -24.32 2.95 -8.20
N HIS A 117 -23.35 3.77 -8.61
CA HIS A 117 -23.62 5.08 -9.21
C HIS A 117 -24.55 4.96 -10.42
N MET A 118 -24.27 4.05 -11.35
CA MET A 118 -25.06 3.84 -12.56
C MET A 118 -26.51 3.38 -12.26
N ARG A 119 -26.70 2.57 -11.20
CA ARG A 119 -28.03 2.01 -10.86
C ARG A 119 -28.86 2.93 -9.98
N THR A 120 -28.24 3.71 -9.09
CA THR A 120 -28.97 4.46 -8.05
C THR A 120 -28.76 5.97 -8.12
N GLY A 121 -27.94 6.48 -9.06
CA GLY A 121 -27.58 7.89 -9.10
C GLY A 121 -26.70 8.37 -7.95
N ALA A 122 -26.16 7.43 -7.11
CA ALA A 122 -25.20 7.76 -6.05
C ALA A 122 -23.98 8.50 -6.61
N LYS A 123 -23.22 9.23 -5.76
CA LYS A 123 -22.01 9.94 -6.21
C LYS A 123 -21.02 8.97 -6.87
N PRO A 124 -20.46 9.31 -8.05
CA PRO A 124 -19.47 8.47 -8.73
C PRO A 124 -18.18 8.37 -7.92
N PRO A 125 -17.44 7.25 -8.03
CA PRO A 125 -16.13 7.12 -7.39
C PRO A 125 -15.12 8.11 -7.99
N ARG A 126 -14.36 8.79 -7.13
CA ARG A 126 -13.31 9.73 -7.56
C ARG A 126 -12.02 9.04 -7.92
N HIS A 127 -11.76 7.88 -7.35
CA HIS A 127 -10.56 7.04 -7.51
C HIS A 127 -10.87 5.60 -7.14
N GLY A 128 -10.07 4.68 -7.65
CA GLY A 128 -10.04 3.28 -7.25
C GLY A 128 -8.85 2.96 -6.36
N ILE A 129 -8.16 1.85 -6.64
CA ILE A 129 -7.00 1.37 -5.85
C ILE A 129 -5.83 2.35 -5.82
N ILE A 130 -5.74 3.30 -6.77
CA ILE A 130 -4.71 4.34 -6.82
C ILE A 130 -4.73 5.28 -5.60
N ILE A 131 -5.78 5.25 -4.77
CA ILE A 131 -5.85 5.99 -3.49
C ILE A 131 -4.67 5.64 -2.56
N ASN A 132 -4.13 4.41 -2.68
CA ASN A 132 -2.99 3.96 -1.89
C ASN A 132 -1.67 4.65 -2.26
N HIS A 133 -1.66 5.45 -3.33
CA HIS A 133 -0.47 6.23 -3.69
C HIS A 133 -0.27 7.42 -2.75
N PRO A 134 0.96 7.67 -2.26
CA PRO A 134 1.25 8.74 -1.29
C PRO A 134 0.80 10.14 -1.72
N LEU A 135 0.88 10.46 -3.01
CA LEU A 135 0.43 11.75 -3.56
C LEU A 135 -1.07 11.97 -3.39
N ILE A 136 -1.89 10.90 -3.39
CA ILE A 136 -3.33 11.02 -3.21
C ILE A 136 -3.66 10.98 -1.72
N SER A 137 -3.10 10.00 -0.98
CA SER A 137 -3.41 9.81 0.44
C SER A 137 -3.02 10.99 1.33
N LYS A 138 -1.95 11.72 0.96
CA LYS A 138 -1.50 12.95 1.66
C LYS A 138 -2.21 14.22 1.20
N ALA A 139 -2.83 14.21 0.03
CA ALA A 139 -3.51 15.39 -0.51
C ALA A 139 -4.83 15.67 0.26
N PRO A 140 -5.28 16.92 0.30
CA PRO A 140 -6.62 17.25 0.81
C PRO A 140 -7.71 16.52 0.01
N GLU A 141 -8.79 16.08 0.67
CA GLU A 141 -9.88 15.31 0.04
C GLU A 141 -10.45 15.99 -1.22
N LYS A 142 -10.54 17.32 -1.20
CA LYS A 142 -11.02 18.11 -2.34
C LYS A 142 -10.13 17.94 -3.58
N MET A 143 -8.85 17.64 -3.39
CA MET A 143 -7.85 17.48 -4.46
C MET A 143 -7.69 16.03 -4.94
N HIS A 144 -8.20 15.03 -4.20
CA HIS A 144 -8.04 13.61 -4.55
C HIS A 144 -8.40 13.31 -6.00
N GLY A 145 -9.52 13.83 -6.50
CA GLY A 145 -9.94 13.59 -7.89
C GLY A 145 -8.98 14.18 -8.94
N LYS A 146 -8.40 15.36 -8.65
CA LYS A 146 -7.45 16.02 -9.56
C LYS A 146 -6.11 15.30 -9.58
N VAL A 147 -5.59 14.94 -8.39
CA VAL A 147 -4.35 14.18 -8.25
C VAL A 147 -4.50 12.79 -8.87
N ALA A 148 -5.62 12.09 -8.57
CA ALA A 148 -5.91 10.76 -9.11
C ALA A 148 -5.96 10.75 -10.63
N ARG A 149 -6.56 11.75 -11.26
CA ARG A 149 -6.61 11.88 -12.72
C ARG A 149 -5.21 12.03 -13.31
N SER A 150 -4.40 12.94 -12.76
CA SER A 150 -3.03 13.16 -13.26
C SER A 150 -2.14 11.92 -13.04
N LEU A 151 -2.27 11.23 -11.91
CA LEU A 151 -1.56 9.98 -11.64
C LEU A 151 -1.99 8.89 -12.64
N ALA A 152 -3.29 8.74 -12.87
CA ALA A 152 -3.82 7.75 -13.82
C ALA A 152 -3.35 8.01 -15.26
N ASP A 153 -3.25 9.28 -15.68
CA ASP A 153 -2.69 9.64 -16.99
C ASP A 153 -1.24 9.15 -17.12
N LYS A 154 -0.41 9.38 -16.09
CA LYS A 154 1.00 8.95 -16.11
C LYS A 154 1.14 7.43 -16.05
N ILE A 155 0.30 6.74 -15.26
CA ILE A 155 0.25 5.27 -15.22
C ILE A 155 -0.14 4.70 -16.58
N ALA A 156 -1.16 5.26 -17.25
CA ALA A 156 -1.59 4.79 -18.56
C ALA A 156 -0.50 4.96 -19.64
N ILE A 157 0.28 6.06 -19.58
CA ILE A 157 1.44 6.25 -20.46
C ILE A 157 2.53 5.23 -20.12
N ALA A 158 2.89 5.08 -18.84
CA ALA A 158 3.90 4.14 -18.38
C ALA A 158 3.56 2.70 -18.79
N ALA A 159 2.29 2.29 -18.63
CA ALA A 159 1.81 0.96 -19.03
C ALA A 159 1.97 0.67 -20.52
N LYS A 160 1.71 1.66 -21.38
CA LYS A 160 1.95 1.54 -22.83
C LYS A 160 3.42 1.37 -23.13
N VAL A 161 4.27 2.21 -22.52
CA VAL A 161 5.72 2.15 -22.74
C VAL A 161 6.29 0.81 -22.28
N ASP A 162 5.89 0.31 -21.12
CA ASP A 162 6.33 -0.99 -20.60
C ASP A 162 5.85 -2.14 -21.49
N TYR A 163 4.59 -2.12 -21.93
CA TYR A 163 4.06 -3.19 -22.78
C TYR A 163 4.73 -3.24 -24.16
N PHE A 164 4.97 -2.09 -24.79
CA PHE A 164 5.61 -2.02 -26.11
C PHE A 164 7.15 -1.97 -26.02
N GLN A 165 7.73 -2.21 -24.84
CA GLN A 165 9.18 -2.21 -24.60
C GLN A 165 9.87 -0.92 -25.12
N GLY A 166 9.23 0.22 -24.86
CA GLY A 166 9.77 1.52 -25.21
C GLY A 166 10.92 1.94 -24.29
N LYS A 167 11.51 3.10 -24.58
CA LYS A 167 12.57 3.66 -23.73
C LYS A 167 12.03 3.99 -22.34
N PHE A 168 12.88 3.81 -21.31
CA PHE A 168 12.54 4.17 -19.95
C PHE A 168 12.29 5.69 -19.81
N ILE A 169 11.11 6.03 -19.32
CA ILE A 169 10.65 7.42 -19.11
C ILE A 169 10.05 7.61 -17.70
N GLY A 170 10.10 6.60 -16.84
CA GLY A 170 9.46 6.58 -15.53
C GLY A 170 9.82 7.78 -14.66
N ASP A 171 11.10 8.14 -14.60
CA ASP A 171 11.59 9.27 -13.80
C ASP A 171 10.98 10.59 -14.26
N LYS A 172 10.94 10.85 -15.58
CA LYS A 172 10.30 12.04 -16.13
C LYS A 172 8.83 12.15 -15.75
N LEU A 173 8.10 11.04 -15.86
CA LEU A 173 6.67 11.01 -15.51
C LEU A 173 6.45 11.28 -14.02
N LYS A 174 7.33 10.74 -13.17
CA LYS A 174 7.31 10.96 -11.72
C LYS A 174 7.62 12.41 -11.35
N GLU A 175 8.68 12.99 -11.92
CA GLU A 175 9.04 14.39 -11.71
C GLU A 175 7.91 15.36 -12.10
N GLU A 176 7.22 15.10 -13.22
CA GLU A 176 6.09 15.91 -13.65
C GLU A 176 4.93 15.88 -12.65
N LEU A 177 4.70 14.74 -11.98
CA LEU A 177 3.71 14.61 -10.91
C LEU A 177 4.14 15.35 -9.64
N GLU A 178 5.40 15.20 -9.24
CA GLU A 178 5.96 15.86 -8.05
C GLU A 178 5.99 17.38 -8.22
N LYS A 179 6.35 17.89 -9.37
CA LYS A 179 6.30 19.34 -9.68
C LYS A 179 4.89 19.92 -9.60
N LYS A 180 3.87 19.09 -9.85
CA LYS A 180 2.47 19.54 -9.89
C LYS A 180 1.76 19.42 -8.55
N PHE A 181 2.16 18.47 -7.71
CA PHE A 181 1.42 18.09 -6.49
C PHE A 181 2.32 17.80 -5.27
N GLY A 182 3.65 17.84 -5.43
CA GLY A 182 4.63 17.66 -4.36
C GLY A 182 4.80 18.87 -3.46
#